data_104011a25038db2771f65a89e07a8df2
#
_entry.id   104011a25038db2771f65a89e07a8df2
#
_cell.length_a   1.000
_cell.length_b   1.000
_cell.length_c   1.000
_cell.angle_alpha   90.00
_cell.angle_beta   90.00
_cell.angle_gamma   90.00
#
_symmetry.space_group_name_H-M   'P 1'
#
loop_
_entity.id
_entity.type
_entity.pdbx_description
1 polymer ?
#
loop_
_entity_poly.entity_id
_entity_poly.type
_entity_poly.pdbx_seq_one_letter_code
_entity_poly.pdbx_strand_id
1 'polypeptide(L)'
;MSLRANYYFKPKSLEEAYSKLKEDPKNSIVAGGLWMKRMGLQHNCLIDLSEANLNYIKEDKEFVHVGAMTTLREFETSPITSILFGGVIAFGISEVVGPAFRNIATIGGSIFGRYPFSDVITSLLPLDVKLIFYPKQEMSLEEYLNFKGKVDGILQEIIIKKENGKAFFKKVKTTALDFPLINFMVVKRNDKYFIAVGSRPMAATLAHKAMEIMNKTGNIEEAAEEATKELQFLDSFNISKEYRMDLTKVYVRRGLEEVSK
;
A
#
# COMPACT_ATOMS: atom_id res chain seq x y z
N MET A 1 13.01 6.89 -20.87
CA MET A 1 11.84 6.34 -21.55
C MET A 1 10.68 7.33 -21.43
N SER A 2 9.87 7.52 -22.46
CA SER A 2 8.68 8.37 -22.48
C SER A 2 7.42 7.50 -22.32
N LEU A 3 6.40 8.02 -21.66
CA LEU A 3 5.05 7.45 -21.72
C LEU A 3 4.51 7.65 -23.15
N ARG A 4 4.05 6.59 -23.80
CA ARG A 4 3.58 6.62 -25.19
C ARG A 4 2.14 6.19 -25.31
N ALA A 5 1.32 7.00 -25.94
CA ALA A 5 -0.07 6.69 -26.26
C ALA A 5 -0.48 7.34 -27.59
N ASN A 6 -1.47 6.76 -28.24
CA ASN A 6 -2.05 7.33 -29.46
C ASN A 6 -2.99 8.49 -29.13
N TYR A 7 -3.71 8.36 -27.97
CA TYR A 7 -4.72 9.32 -27.53
C TYR A 7 -4.54 9.65 -26.06
N TYR A 8 -5.05 10.81 -25.68
CA TYR A 8 -5.18 11.26 -24.30
C TYR A 8 -6.62 11.71 -24.06
N PHE A 9 -7.22 11.24 -22.99
CA PHE A 9 -8.60 11.55 -22.63
C PHE A 9 -8.69 11.93 -21.16
N LYS A 10 -9.39 13.00 -20.85
CA LYS A 10 -9.55 13.55 -19.53
C LYS A 10 -11.03 13.60 -19.14
N PRO A 11 -11.59 12.52 -18.60
CA PRO A 11 -13.00 12.44 -18.24
C PRO A 11 -13.31 13.31 -17.03
N LYS A 12 -14.54 13.82 -16.98
CA LYS A 12 -15.08 14.57 -15.85
C LYS A 12 -15.79 13.69 -14.84
N SER A 13 -16.07 12.43 -15.18
CA SER A 13 -16.74 11.47 -14.31
C SER A 13 -16.10 10.09 -14.39
N LEU A 14 -16.36 9.26 -13.38
CA LEU A 14 -15.95 7.84 -13.37
C LEU A 14 -16.69 7.03 -14.45
N GLU A 15 -17.91 7.40 -14.78
CA GLU A 15 -18.69 6.75 -15.83
C GLU A 15 -18.04 6.92 -17.18
N GLU A 16 -17.66 8.17 -17.55
CA GLU A 16 -16.91 8.45 -18.77
C GLU A 16 -15.57 7.72 -18.81
N ALA A 17 -14.84 7.74 -17.69
CA ALA A 17 -13.55 7.05 -17.55
C ALA A 17 -13.68 5.53 -17.75
N TYR A 18 -14.68 4.93 -17.12
CA TYR A 18 -14.92 3.49 -17.24
C TYR A 18 -15.39 3.08 -18.62
N SER A 19 -16.33 3.84 -19.21
CA SER A 19 -16.77 3.60 -20.59
C SER A 19 -15.57 3.62 -21.53
N LYS A 20 -14.72 4.65 -21.43
CA LYS A 20 -13.51 4.75 -22.25
C LYS A 20 -12.52 3.62 -22.01
N LEU A 21 -12.37 3.19 -20.75
CA LEU A 21 -11.50 2.06 -20.39
C LEU A 21 -11.93 0.75 -21.04
N LYS A 22 -13.23 0.55 -21.23
CA LYS A 22 -13.82 -0.68 -21.82
C LYS A 22 -13.77 -0.70 -23.35
N GLU A 23 -13.55 0.42 -24.02
CA GLU A 23 -13.51 0.47 -25.50
C GLU A 23 -12.34 -0.32 -26.10
N ASP A 24 -11.19 -0.37 -25.42
CA ASP A 24 -9.99 -1.02 -25.92
C ASP A 24 -9.14 -1.58 -24.74
N PRO A 25 -8.69 -2.83 -24.78
CA PRO A 25 -7.88 -3.43 -23.72
C PRO A 25 -6.51 -2.75 -23.51
N LYS A 26 -6.04 -1.94 -24.48
CA LYS A 26 -4.82 -1.13 -24.38
C LYS A 26 -5.08 0.26 -23.80
N ASN A 27 -6.34 0.61 -23.51
CA ASN A 27 -6.65 1.82 -22.76
C ASN A 27 -6.21 1.66 -21.30
N SER A 28 -5.65 2.71 -20.73
CA SER A 28 -5.06 2.64 -19.38
C SER A 28 -5.35 3.88 -18.58
N ILE A 29 -5.74 3.68 -17.33
CA ILE A 29 -5.88 4.77 -16.35
C ILE A 29 -4.51 5.32 -16.02
N VAL A 30 -4.38 6.64 -16.01
CA VAL A 30 -3.21 7.34 -15.51
C VAL A 30 -3.59 8.23 -14.33
N ALA A 31 -2.81 8.13 -13.26
CA ALA A 31 -2.82 9.05 -12.14
C ALA A 31 -1.48 9.84 -12.14
N GLY A 32 -0.59 9.67 -11.18
CA GLY A 32 0.74 10.30 -11.24
C GLY A 32 1.67 9.80 -12.37
N GLY A 33 1.38 8.65 -12.98
CA GLY A 33 2.07 8.13 -14.17
C GLY A 33 3.54 7.70 -13.97
N LEU A 34 4.09 7.81 -12.77
CA LEU A 34 5.52 7.62 -12.48
C LEU A 34 6.04 6.24 -12.86
N TRP A 35 5.28 5.19 -12.56
CA TRP A 35 5.64 3.81 -12.88
C TRP A 35 5.32 3.44 -14.33
N MET A 36 4.21 3.89 -14.86
CA MET A 36 3.82 3.65 -16.26
C MET A 36 4.91 4.13 -17.23
N LYS A 37 5.51 5.28 -16.93
CA LYS A 37 6.65 5.82 -17.70
C LYS A 37 7.85 4.87 -17.76
N ARG A 38 8.07 4.08 -16.69
CA ARG A 38 9.20 3.13 -16.60
C ARG A 38 8.90 1.78 -17.27
N MET A 39 7.64 1.40 -17.39
CA MET A 39 7.26 0.11 -17.99
C MET A 39 7.45 0.07 -19.50
N GLY A 40 7.56 1.24 -20.18
CA GLY A 40 7.82 1.32 -21.61
C GLY A 40 6.69 0.77 -22.50
N LEU A 41 5.51 0.58 -21.94
CA LEU A 41 4.35 0.06 -22.67
C LEU A 41 3.77 1.10 -23.62
N GLN A 42 3.26 0.62 -24.78
CA GLN A 42 2.47 1.41 -25.70
C GLN A 42 1.00 1.32 -25.30
N HIS A 43 0.38 2.46 -25.03
CA HIS A 43 -1.04 2.56 -24.72
C HIS A 43 -1.83 3.04 -25.95
N ASN A 44 -3.10 2.62 -26.08
CA ASN A 44 -3.98 3.22 -27.08
C ASN A 44 -4.48 4.59 -26.58
N CYS A 45 -5.13 4.61 -25.42
CA CYS A 45 -5.56 5.84 -24.78
C CYS A 45 -5.07 5.90 -23.32
N LEU A 46 -4.51 7.04 -22.92
CA LEU A 46 -4.28 7.38 -21.51
C LEU A 46 -5.50 8.14 -20.98
N ILE A 47 -6.14 7.58 -19.97
CA ILE A 47 -7.33 8.14 -19.32
C ILE A 47 -6.89 8.79 -18.02
N ASP A 48 -6.82 10.12 -18.00
CA ASP A 48 -6.36 10.91 -16.86
C ASP A 48 -7.51 11.26 -15.94
N LEU A 49 -7.47 10.74 -14.71
CA LEU A 49 -8.52 10.95 -13.71
C LEU A 49 -8.44 12.28 -12.97
N SER A 50 -7.55 13.20 -13.35
CA SER A 50 -7.33 14.46 -12.59
C SER A 50 -8.56 15.37 -12.50
N GLU A 51 -9.55 15.24 -13.41
CA GLU A 51 -10.82 15.99 -13.36
C GLU A 51 -12.01 15.16 -12.83
N ALA A 52 -11.79 13.91 -12.43
CA ALA A 52 -12.84 13.02 -11.93
C ALA A 52 -13.19 13.21 -10.44
N ASN A 53 -12.71 14.30 -9.81
CA ASN A 53 -12.98 14.65 -8.40
C ASN A 53 -12.58 13.55 -7.38
N LEU A 54 -11.50 12.84 -7.64
CA LEU A 54 -10.98 11.77 -6.80
C LEU A 54 -9.80 12.20 -5.90
N ASN A 55 -9.52 13.49 -5.79
CA ASN A 55 -8.52 14.03 -4.87
C ASN A 55 -9.22 14.64 -3.67
N TYR A 56 -9.31 13.89 -2.56
CA TYR A 56 -9.89 14.33 -1.30
C TYR A 56 -9.45 13.45 -0.14
N ILE A 57 -9.44 14.03 1.06
CA ILE A 57 -9.38 13.33 2.35
C ILE A 57 -10.51 13.86 3.21
N LYS A 58 -11.41 12.99 3.63
CA LYS A 58 -12.57 13.30 4.47
C LYS A 58 -12.65 12.29 5.61
N GLU A 59 -13.35 12.63 6.67
CA GLU A 59 -13.62 11.71 7.75
C GLU A 59 -15.08 11.83 8.23
N ASP A 60 -15.61 10.74 8.72
CA ASP A 60 -16.80 10.68 9.52
C ASP A 60 -16.49 10.16 10.94
N LYS A 61 -17.47 9.67 11.66
CA LYS A 61 -17.28 9.16 13.03
C LYS A 61 -16.38 7.92 13.08
N GLU A 62 -16.46 7.05 12.09
CA GLU A 62 -15.84 5.73 12.09
C GLU A 62 -14.74 5.56 11.07
N PHE A 63 -14.76 6.34 9.98
CA PHE A 63 -13.88 6.11 8.84
C PHE A 63 -13.16 7.37 8.37
N VAL A 64 -12.01 7.15 7.76
CA VAL A 64 -11.30 8.12 6.91
C VAL A 64 -11.47 7.69 5.47
N HIS A 65 -11.95 8.59 4.64
CA HIS A 65 -12.20 8.40 3.21
C HIS A 65 -11.14 9.12 2.40
N VAL A 66 -10.38 8.39 1.61
CA VAL A 66 -9.27 8.91 0.80
C VAL A 66 -9.55 8.62 -0.67
N GLY A 67 -9.72 9.65 -1.46
CA GLY A 67 -9.90 9.52 -2.91
C GLY A 67 -8.63 8.98 -3.59
N ALA A 68 -8.80 8.14 -4.61
CA ALA A 68 -7.68 7.44 -5.24
C ALA A 68 -6.65 8.37 -5.91
N MET A 69 -7.03 9.59 -6.25
CA MET A 69 -6.13 10.61 -6.83
C MET A 69 -5.41 11.46 -5.78
N THR A 70 -5.70 11.30 -4.50
CA THR A 70 -4.95 11.95 -3.41
C THR A 70 -3.48 11.58 -3.52
N THR A 71 -2.60 12.58 -3.51
CA THR A 71 -1.16 12.34 -3.57
C THR A 71 -0.63 11.76 -2.26
N LEU A 72 0.49 11.05 -2.31
CA LEU A 72 1.13 10.54 -1.10
C LEU A 72 1.55 11.67 -0.17
N ARG A 73 1.89 12.86 -0.73
CA ARG A 73 2.25 14.03 0.07
C ARG A 73 1.05 14.59 0.81
N GLU A 74 -0.11 14.71 0.14
CA GLU A 74 -1.35 15.15 0.79
C GLU A 74 -1.76 14.18 1.90
N PHE A 75 -1.67 12.86 1.66
CA PHE A 75 -1.92 11.86 2.71
C PHE A 75 -0.97 12.03 3.90
N GLU A 76 0.33 12.17 3.65
CA GLU A 76 1.38 12.33 4.67
C GLU A 76 1.13 13.54 5.56
N THR A 77 0.67 14.65 4.98
CA THR A 77 0.60 15.96 5.66
C THR A 77 -0.79 16.41 6.08
N SER A 78 -1.84 15.68 5.69
CA SER A 78 -3.21 15.97 6.09
C SER A 78 -3.38 15.85 7.61
N PRO A 79 -4.06 16.80 8.28
CA PRO A 79 -4.34 16.71 9.71
C PRO A 79 -5.18 15.49 10.09
N ILE A 80 -5.90 14.88 9.14
CA ILE A 80 -6.72 13.69 9.36
C ILE A 80 -5.86 12.42 9.34
N THR A 81 -5.02 12.26 8.32
CA THR A 81 -4.25 11.01 8.14
C THR A 81 -2.91 11.01 8.85
N SER A 82 -2.32 12.19 9.09
CA SER A 82 -1.02 12.32 9.75
C SER A 82 -1.01 11.89 11.22
N ILE A 83 -2.18 11.78 11.85
CA ILE A 83 -2.33 11.39 13.27
C ILE A 83 -2.67 9.90 13.44
N LEU A 84 -3.01 9.18 12.38
CA LEU A 84 -3.38 7.77 12.46
C LEU A 84 -2.27 6.95 13.12
N PHE A 85 -2.64 6.20 14.18
CA PHE A 85 -1.71 5.39 14.96
C PHE A 85 -0.46 6.18 15.42
N GLY A 86 -0.68 7.38 15.97
CA GLY A 86 0.40 8.24 16.44
C GLY A 86 1.34 8.76 15.34
N GLY A 87 0.85 8.82 14.10
CA GLY A 87 1.62 9.31 12.95
C GLY A 87 2.47 8.24 12.24
N VAL A 88 2.49 7.01 12.75
CA VAL A 88 3.36 5.95 12.19
C VAL A 88 2.95 5.57 10.77
N ILE A 89 1.65 5.63 10.43
CA ILE A 89 1.17 5.34 9.07
C ILE A 89 1.68 6.40 8.09
N ALA A 90 1.52 7.68 8.43
CA ALA A 90 2.04 8.79 7.63
C ALA A 90 3.57 8.73 7.52
N PHE A 91 4.26 8.36 8.59
CA PHE A 91 5.70 8.14 8.58
C PHE A 91 6.09 7.05 7.57
N GLY A 92 5.42 5.89 7.57
CA GLY A 92 5.67 4.82 6.59
C GLY A 92 5.50 5.29 5.13
N ILE A 93 4.49 6.13 4.87
CA ILE A 93 4.26 6.72 3.55
C ILE A 93 5.33 7.78 3.22
N SER A 94 5.81 8.54 4.21
CA SER A 94 6.87 9.54 4.03
C SER A 94 8.21 8.94 3.58
N GLU A 95 8.41 7.64 3.83
CA GLU A 95 9.59 6.89 3.42
C GLU A 95 9.61 6.54 1.90
N VAL A 96 8.51 6.80 1.17
CA VAL A 96 8.46 6.58 -0.27
C VAL A 96 9.30 7.62 -1.01
N VAL A 97 10.50 7.22 -1.44
CA VAL A 97 11.44 8.05 -2.21
C VAL A 97 11.66 9.42 -1.56
N GLY A 98 11.21 10.48 -2.18
CA GLY A 98 11.34 11.86 -1.69
C GLY A 98 10.09 12.71 -1.93
N PRO A 99 9.99 13.92 -1.34
CA PRO A 99 8.81 14.78 -1.45
C PRO A 99 8.38 15.08 -2.89
N ALA A 100 9.34 15.32 -3.80
CA ALA A 100 9.04 15.58 -5.21
C ALA A 100 8.32 14.38 -5.87
N PHE A 101 8.70 13.16 -5.52
CA PHE A 101 8.02 11.95 -5.98
C PHE A 101 6.62 11.84 -5.37
N ARG A 102 6.48 12.07 -4.06
CA ARG A 102 5.20 11.97 -3.35
C ARG A 102 4.19 13.06 -3.72
N ASN A 103 4.63 14.20 -4.23
CA ASN A 103 3.75 15.23 -4.79
C ASN A 103 3.02 14.78 -6.08
N ILE A 104 3.50 13.72 -6.73
CA ILE A 104 2.95 13.22 -8.00
C ILE A 104 2.33 11.83 -7.82
N ALA A 105 3.00 10.94 -7.05
CA ALA A 105 2.50 9.61 -6.76
C ALA A 105 1.20 9.68 -5.95
N THR A 106 0.18 8.94 -6.38
CA THR A 106 -1.13 8.89 -5.71
C THR A 106 -1.28 7.64 -4.87
N ILE A 107 -2.12 7.72 -3.84
CA ILE A 107 -2.45 6.58 -2.98
C ILE A 107 -3.09 5.44 -3.79
N GLY A 108 -4.04 5.75 -4.65
CA GLY A 108 -4.70 4.78 -5.52
C GLY A 108 -3.74 4.12 -6.50
N GLY A 109 -2.87 4.89 -7.15
CA GLY A 109 -1.85 4.34 -8.06
C GLY A 109 -0.85 3.43 -7.36
N SER A 110 -0.48 3.75 -6.11
CA SER A 110 0.44 2.95 -5.30
C SER A 110 -0.18 1.63 -4.86
N ILE A 111 -1.48 1.60 -4.55
CA ILE A 111 -2.23 0.40 -4.19
C ILE A 111 -2.53 -0.44 -5.44
N PHE A 112 -3.09 0.18 -6.48
CA PHE A 112 -3.51 -0.51 -7.69
C PHE A 112 -2.35 -1.22 -8.40
N GLY A 113 -1.16 -0.64 -8.33
CA GLY A 113 0.05 -1.22 -8.94
C GLY A 113 0.55 -2.51 -8.30
N ARG A 114 0.13 -2.86 -7.09
CA ARG A 114 0.57 -4.05 -6.32
C ARG A 114 2.08 -4.27 -6.34
N TYR A 115 2.84 -3.17 -6.32
CA TYR A 115 4.29 -3.26 -6.44
C TYR A 115 4.91 -3.99 -5.24
N PRO A 116 5.85 -4.95 -5.48
CA PRO A 116 6.45 -5.74 -4.41
C PRO A 116 7.27 -4.91 -3.41
N PHE A 117 7.66 -3.69 -3.77
CA PHE A 117 8.43 -2.75 -2.94
C PHE A 117 7.57 -1.60 -2.38
N SER A 118 6.25 -1.80 -2.25
CA SER A 118 5.35 -0.72 -1.83
C SER A 118 5.37 -0.49 -0.33
N ASP A 119 5.95 0.62 0.11
CA ASP A 119 5.84 1.08 1.51
C ASP A 119 4.39 1.46 1.84
N VAL A 120 3.62 1.97 0.88
CA VAL A 120 2.19 2.33 1.04
C VAL A 120 1.36 1.10 1.40
N ILE A 121 1.48 0.02 0.61
CA ILE A 121 0.73 -1.21 0.86
C ILE A 121 1.13 -1.80 2.21
N THR A 122 2.43 -1.89 2.50
CA THR A 122 2.90 -2.42 3.80
C THR A 122 2.37 -1.61 4.97
N SER A 123 2.31 -0.27 4.84
CA SER A 123 1.81 0.61 5.90
C SER A 123 0.30 0.47 6.14
N LEU A 124 -0.48 0.19 5.11
CA LEU A 124 -1.95 0.12 5.21
C LEU A 124 -2.49 -1.28 5.47
N LEU A 125 -1.76 -2.32 5.09
CA LEU A 125 -2.24 -3.70 5.12
C LEU A 125 -2.67 -4.22 6.51
N PRO A 126 -2.00 -3.85 7.63
CA PRO A 126 -2.43 -4.27 8.97
C PRO A 126 -3.66 -3.53 9.51
N LEU A 127 -4.15 -2.53 8.78
CA LEU A 127 -5.34 -1.76 9.16
C LEU A 127 -6.60 -2.38 8.57
N ASP A 128 -7.76 -1.97 9.07
CA ASP A 128 -9.05 -2.29 8.45
C ASP A 128 -9.27 -1.31 7.28
N VAL A 129 -8.88 -1.76 6.08
CA VAL A 129 -8.91 -0.96 4.85
C VAL A 129 -9.78 -1.62 3.81
N LYS A 130 -10.75 -0.86 3.31
CA LYS A 130 -11.61 -1.22 2.19
C LYS A 130 -11.25 -0.42 0.95
N LEU A 131 -11.30 -1.07 -0.19
CA LEU A 131 -11.09 -0.48 -1.50
C LEU A 131 -12.42 -0.46 -2.25
N ILE A 132 -12.81 0.72 -2.71
CA ILE A 132 -14.04 0.91 -3.48
C ILE A 132 -13.66 1.10 -4.94
N PHE A 133 -14.22 0.26 -5.79
CA PHE A 133 -14.05 0.32 -7.25
C PHE A 133 -15.34 0.72 -7.93
N TYR A 134 -15.26 1.60 -8.90
CA TYR A 134 -16.35 1.88 -9.83
C TYR A 134 -16.43 0.75 -10.89
N PRO A 135 -17.61 0.22 -11.31
CA PRO A 135 -18.93 0.75 -10.95
C PRO A 135 -19.49 0.29 -9.60
N LYS A 136 -19.15 -0.83 -9.04
CA LYS A 136 -19.76 -1.30 -7.76
C LYS A 136 -19.03 -2.53 -7.18
N GLN A 137 -17.75 -2.48 -7.03
CA GLN A 137 -17.02 -3.57 -6.36
C GLN A 137 -16.33 -3.03 -5.10
N GLU A 138 -16.45 -3.77 -4.02
CA GLU A 138 -15.79 -3.51 -2.75
C GLU A 138 -14.99 -4.74 -2.34
N MET A 139 -13.80 -4.55 -1.81
CA MET A 139 -12.97 -5.59 -1.22
C MET A 139 -12.01 -5.01 -0.19
N SER A 140 -11.58 -5.83 0.77
CA SER A 140 -10.49 -5.43 1.65
C SER A 140 -9.17 -5.30 0.88
N LEU A 141 -8.21 -4.55 1.46
CA LEU A 141 -6.87 -4.44 0.85
C LEU A 141 -6.20 -5.82 0.74
N GLU A 142 -6.38 -6.69 1.73
CA GLU A 142 -5.83 -8.04 1.69
C GLU A 142 -6.46 -8.92 0.60
N GLU A 143 -7.80 -8.91 0.47
CA GLU A 143 -8.50 -9.60 -0.62
C GLU A 143 -8.01 -9.11 -1.98
N TYR A 144 -7.84 -7.79 -2.13
CA TYR A 144 -7.31 -7.20 -3.36
C TYR A 144 -5.90 -7.72 -3.71
N LEU A 145 -5.01 -7.82 -2.72
CA LEU A 145 -3.65 -8.31 -2.94
C LEU A 145 -3.62 -9.80 -3.31
N ASN A 146 -4.53 -10.59 -2.75
CA ASN A 146 -4.67 -12.02 -3.00
C ASN A 146 -5.51 -12.34 -4.26
N PHE A 147 -6.22 -11.35 -4.81
CA PHE A 147 -7.05 -11.53 -6.00
C PHE A 147 -6.20 -11.85 -7.23
N LYS A 148 -6.45 -13.02 -7.82
CA LYS A 148 -5.76 -13.46 -9.03
C LYS A 148 -6.43 -12.83 -10.25
N GLY A 149 -5.71 -11.98 -10.95
CA GLY A 149 -6.19 -11.33 -12.15
C GLY A 149 -6.32 -9.81 -12.03
N LYS A 150 -7.00 -9.22 -13.01
CA LYS A 150 -7.26 -7.78 -13.09
C LYS A 150 -8.67 -7.50 -12.57
N VAL A 151 -8.80 -6.58 -11.64
CA VAL A 151 -10.12 -6.09 -11.20
C VAL A 151 -10.76 -5.34 -12.36
N ASP A 152 -12.02 -5.66 -12.66
CA ASP A 152 -12.80 -4.96 -13.68
C ASP A 152 -13.42 -3.70 -13.07
N GLY A 153 -12.62 -2.64 -12.98
CA GLY A 153 -13.07 -1.39 -12.38
C GLY A 153 -11.97 -0.36 -12.25
N ILE A 154 -12.37 0.82 -11.82
CA ILE A 154 -11.48 1.94 -11.49
C ILE A 154 -11.48 2.12 -9.98
N LEU A 155 -10.32 2.03 -9.34
CA LEU A 155 -10.20 2.33 -7.91
C LEU A 155 -10.59 3.79 -7.67
N GLN A 156 -11.66 3.95 -6.89
CA GLN A 156 -12.27 5.23 -6.61
C GLN A 156 -11.84 5.80 -5.27
N GLU A 157 -11.88 4.96 -4.22
CA GLU A 157 -11.71 5.39 -2.83
C GLU A 157 -11.04 4.30 -2.00
N ILE A 158 -10.28 4.74 -1.02
CA ILE A 158 -9.70 3.94 0.04
C ILE A 158 -10.37 4.37 1.35
N ILE A 159 -11.06 3.45 2.03
CA ILE A 159 -11.73 3.67 3.30
C ILE A 159 -10.90 3.03 4.40
N ILE A 160 -10.47 3.80 5.38
CA ILE A 160 -9.65 3.36 6.51
C ILE A 160 -10.49 3.50 7.78
N LYS A 161 -10.69 2.40 8.51
CA LYS A 161 -11.40 2.46 9.80
C LYS A 161 -10.55 3.19 10.83
N LYS A 162 -11.20 4.12 11.54
CA LYS A 162 -10.57 4.84 12.65
C LYS A 162 -10.52 3.93 13.87
N GLU A 163 -9.33 3.54 14.26
CA GLU A 163 -9.11 2.69 15.41
C GLU A 163 -7.99 3.26 16.29
N ASN A 164 -8.14 3.10 17.59
CA ASN A 164 -7.08 3.40 18.53
C ASN A 164 -6.10 2.23 18.58
N GLY A 165 -4.82 2.57 18.73
CA GLY A 165 -3.79 1.53 18.81
C GLY A 165 -2.39 2.10 18.71
N LYS A 166 -1.43 1.19 18.66
CA LYS A 166 -0.02 1.49 18.45
C LYS A 166 0.46 0.85 17.18
N ALA A 167 1.41 1.47 16.53
CA ALA A 167 2.03 0.94 15.33
C ALA A 167 3.54 1.10 15.37
N PHE A 168 4.23 0.23 14.66
CA PHE A 168 5.67 0.28 14.43
C PHE A 168 5.93 0.06 12.94
N PHE A 169 6.63 0.99 12.31
CA PHE A 169 7.08 0.86 10.93
C PHE A 169 8.60 0.79 10.85
N LYS A 170 9.10 -0.11 10.03
CA LYS A 170 10.53 -0.17 9.71
C LYS A 170 10.74 -0.49 8.23
N LYS A 171 11.61 0.31 7.62
CA LYS A 171 12.14 0.10 6.27
C LYS A 171 13.64 -0.13 6.37
N VAL A 172 14.15 -1.20 5.79
CA VAL A 172 15.57 -1.45 5.57
C VAL A 172 15.88 -1.09 4.12
N LYS A 173 16.84 -0.22 3.91
CA LYS A 173 17.21 0.34 2.60
C LYS A 173 18.71 0.63 2.56
N THR A 174 19.27 0.71 1.36
CA THR A 174 20.71 0.95 1.16
C THR A 174 21.06 2.44 1.31
N THR A 175 20.23 3.31 0.71
CA THR A 175 20.38 4.77 0.79
C THR A 175 19.08 5.44 1.19
N ALA A 176 19.12 6.74 1.50
CA ALA A 176 17.97 7.48 2.02
C ALA A 176 16.73 7.45 1.11
N LEU A 177 16.91 7.43 -0.21
CA LEU A 177 15.81 7.49 -1.19
C LEU A 177 15.55 6.15 -1.90
N ASP A 178 16.22 5.06 -1.49
CA ASP A 178 16.06 3.75 -2.11
C ASP A 178 14.69 3.11 -1.77
N PHE A 179 14.31 2.20 -2.66
CA PHE A 179 13.25 1.23 -2.35
C PHE A 179 13.67 0.32 -1.20
N PRO A 180 12.70 -0.23 -0.48
CA PRO A 180 13.03 -1.15 0.61
C PRO A 180 13.69 -2.44 0.08
N LEU A 181 14.74 -2.86 0.75
CA LEU A 181 15.22 -4.24 0.71
C LEU A 181 14.19 -5.17 1.38
N ILE A 182 13.62 -4.70 2.46
CA ILE A 182 12.47 -5.29 3.18
C ILE A 182 11.82 -4.20 4.04
N ASN A 183 10.51 -4.28 4.26
CA ASN A 183 9.78 -3.35 5.12
C ASN A 183 8.71 -4.07 5.97
N PHE A 184 8.40 -3.47 7.11
CA PHE A 184 7.55 -4.05 8.15
C PHE A 184 6.56 -3.03 8.67
N MET A 185 5.34 -3.47 8.95
CA MET A 185 4.38 -2.74 9.75
C MET A 185 3.77 -3.69 10.76
N VAL A 186 3.95 -3.38 12.04
CA VAL A 186 3.31 -4.08 13.15
C VAL A 186 2.32 -3.14 13.81
N VAL A 187 1.10 -3.60 14.01
CA VAL A 187 0.02 -2.81 14.59
C VAL A 187 -0.64 -3.60 15.71
N LYS A 188 -0.88 -2.95 16.85
CA LYS A 188 -1.81 -3.41 17.88
C LYS A 188 -3.05 -2.53 17.85
N ARG A 189 -4.21 -3.11 17.54
CA ARG A 189 -5.51 -2.43 17.52
C ARG A 189 -6.58 -3.35 18.08
N ASN A 190 -7.50 -2.82 18.87
CA ASN A 190 -8.55 -3.60 19.53
C ASN A 190 -7.99 -4.85 20.24
N ASP A 191 -6.87 -4.68 20.96
CA ASP A 191 -6.12 -5.72 21.68
C ASP A 191 -5.66 -6.89 20.79
N LYS A 192 -5.63 -6.74 19.48
CA LYS A 192 -5.10 -7.71 18.53
C LYS A 192 -3.89 -7.18 17.79
N TYR A 193 -2.97 -8.09 17.51
CA TYR A 193 -1.72 -7.81 16.80
C TYR A 193 -1.84 -8.17 15.32
N PHE A 194 -1.35 -7.30 14.46
CA PHE A 194 -1.28 -7.46 13.02
C PHE A 194 0.14 -7.23 12.54
N ILE A 195 0.64 -8.09 11.68
CA ILE A 195 2.03 -8.08 11.20
C ILE A 195 2.03 -8.14 9.69
N ALA A 196 2.49 -7.08 9.03
CA ALA A 196 2.71 -7.05 7.59
C ALA A 196 4.19 -7.01 7.25
N VAL A 197 4.61 -7.81 6.26
CA VAL A 197 5.97 -7.84 5.73
C VAL A 197 5.92 -7.67 4.22
N GLY A 198 6.63 -6.65 3.71
CA GLY A 198 6.73 -6.34 2.29
C GLY A 198 8.15 -6.46 1.75
N SER A 199 8.33 -6.30 0.45
CA SER A 199 9.63 -6.33 -0.26
C SER A 199 10.42 -7.64 -0.10
N ARG A 200 9.74 -8.78 -0.19
CA ARG A 200 10.34 -10.12 0.01
C ARG A 200 10.95 -10.83 -1.23
N PRO A 201 11.08 -10.41 -2.45
CA PRO A 201 10.55 -9.42 -3.39
C PRO A 201 9.16 -9.78 -3.97
N MET A 202 8.24 -9.97 -3.13
CA MET A 202 6.81 -10.17 -3.41
C MET A 202 6.00 -9.04 -2.79
N ALA A 203 4.74 -8.89 -3.20
CA ALA A 203 3.81 -7.96 -2.56
C ALA A 203 3.74 -8.19 -1.04
N ALA A 204 3.49 -7.11 -0.29
CA ALA A 204 3.30 -7.23 1.14
C ALA A 204 2.17 -8.21 1.47
N THR A 205 2.33 -8.94 2.57
CA THR A 205 1.33 -9.88 3.07
C THR A 205 1.30 -9.85 4.60
N LEU A 206 0.18 -10.28 5.18
CA LEU A 206 0.07 -10.50 6.62
C LEU A 206 0.72 -11.85 7.00
N ALA A 207 1.36 -11.87 8.16
CA ALA A 207 1.93 -13.08 8.77
C ALA A 207 0.90 -13.74 9.70
N HIS A 208 -0.07 -14.44 9.10
CA HIS A 208 -1.27 -14.91 9.80
C HIS A 208 -0.98 -15.87 10.96
N LYS A 209 -0.06 -16.83 10.78
CA LYS A 209 0.29 -17.77 11.85
C LYS A 209 1.05 -17.07 12.98
N ALA A 210 1.97 -16.18 12.66
CA ALA A 210 2.66 -15.35 13.65
C ALA A 210 1.66 -14.48 14.43
N MET A 211 0.68 -13.88 13.74
CA MET A 211 -0.42 -13.13 14.35
C MET A 211 -1.25 -14.02 15.29
N GLU A 212 -1.57 -15.24 14.85
CA GLU A 212 -2.32 -16.21 15.66
C GLU A 212 -1.59 -16.58 16.95
N ILE A 213 -0.29 -16.89 16.86
CA ILE A 213 0.56 -17.19 18.03
C ILE A 213 0.57 -15.98 18.96
N MET A 214 0.89 -14.80 18.46
CA MET A 214 0.94 -13.60 19.28
C MET A 214 -0.39 -13.29 19.98
N ASN A 215 -1.50 -13.41 19.27
CA ASN A 215 -2.84 -13.13 19.82
C ASN A 215 -3.33 -14.20 20.81
N LYS A 216 -2.84 -15.44 20.72
CA LYS A 216 -3.21 -16.52 21.66
C LYS A 216 -2.31 -16.60 22.87
N THR A 217 -1.01 -16.45 22.70
CA THR A 217 -0.01 -16.76 23.73
C THR A 217 0.73 -15.53 24.26
N GLY A 218 0.75 -14.44 23.50
CA GLY A 218 1.59 -13.27 23.78
C GLY A 218 3.10 -13.55 23.62
N ASN A 219 3.50 -14.70 23.05
CA ASN A 219 4.90 -15.10 22.91
C ASN A 219 5.52 -14.41 21.67
N ILE A 220 6.23 -13.31 21.93
CA ILE A 220 6.86 -12.48 20.90
C ILE A 220 7.94 -13.24 20.12
N GLU A 221 8.79 -14.02 20.81
CA GLU A 221 9.89 -14.75 20.18
C GLU A 221 9.34 -15.84 19.22
N GLU A 222 8.34 -16.59 19.65
CA GLU A 222 7.70 -17.63 18.84
C GLU A 222 6.98 -17.03 17.63
N ALA A 223 6.26 -15.92 17.81
CA ALA A 223 5.60 -15.22 16.71
C ALA A 223 6.62 -14.66 15.70
N ALA A 224 7.73 -14.08 16.16
CA ALA A 224 8.78 -13.58 15.27
C ALA A 224 9.48 -14.72 14.49
N GLU A 225 9.70 -15.86 15.11
CA GLU A 225 10.24 -17.05 14.46
C GLU A 225 9.25 -17.62 13.42
N GLU A 226 7.96 -17.71 13.77
CA GLU A 226 6.95 -18.23 12.85
C GLU A 226 6.79 -17.33 11.62
N ALA A 227 6.89 -16.01 11.75
CA ALA A 227 6.85 -15.10 10.62
C ALA A 227 7.94 -15.42 9.57
N THR A 228 9.10 -15.92 9.97
CA THR A 228 10.15 -16.33 9.04
C THR A 228 9.86 -17.67 8.34
N LYS A 229 9.08 -18.54 8.97
CA LYS A 229 8.75 -19.86 8.45
C LYS A 229 7.55 -19.86 7.52
N GLU A 230 6.51 -19.08 7.86
CA GLU A 230 5.29 -19.02 7.06
C GLU A 230 5.43 -18.16 5.80
N LEU A 231 6.29 -17.12 5.84
CA LEU A 231 6.44 -16.18 4.73
C LEU A 231 7.48 -16.67 3.71
N GLN A 232 7.15 -16.52 2.44
CA GLN A 232 8.09 -16.82 1.36
C GLN A 232 9.04 -15.64 1.15
N PHE A 233 10.35 -15.93 1.09
CA PHE A 233 11.41 -14.97 0.77
C PHE A 233 12.18 -15.42 -0.47
N LEU A 234 12.63 -14.45 -1.27
CA LEU A 234 13.42 -14.69 -2.46
C LEU A 234 14.70 -13.86 -2.42
N ASP A 235 15.72 -14.34 -3.13
CA ASP A 235 16.94 -13.58 -3.36
C ASP A 235 16.68 -12.40 -4.30
N SER A 236 17.47 -11.36 -4.17
CA SER A 236 17.58 -10.30 -5.16
C SER A 236 19.04 -9.86 -5.27
N PHE A 237 19.35 -9.02 -6.27
CA PHE A 237 20.72 -8.57 -6.53
C PHE A 237 21.47 -8.05 -5.29
N ASN A 238 20.75 -7.36 -4.39
CA ASN A 238 21.35 -6.65 -3.27
C ASN A 238 21.23 -7.35 -1.92
N ILE A 239 20.48 -8.45 -1.81
CA ILE A 239 20.19 -9.07 -0.52
C ILE A 239 19.70 -10.51 -0.70
N SER A 240 20.24 -11.44 0.10
CA SER A 240 19.82 -12.84 0.11
C SER A 240 18.49 -13.03 0.86
N LYS A 241 17.85 -14.17 0.60
CA LYS A 241 16.63 -14.56 1.31
C LYS A 241 16.90 -14.83 2.79
N GLU A 242 18.04 -15.42 3.12
CA GLU A 242 18.45 -15.71 4.51
C GLU A 242 18.54 -14.42 5.32
N TYR A 243 19.22 -13.39 4.77
CA TYR A 243 19.32 -12.11 5.44
C TYR A 243 17.96 -11.40 5.58
N ARG A 244 17.06 -11.55 4.61
CA ARG A 244 15.67 -11.08 4.77
C ARG A 244 14.93 -11.79 5.89
N MET A 245 15.13 -13.10 6.05
CA MET A 245 14.56 -13.88 7.16
C MET A 245 15.09 -13.39 8.50
N ASP A 246 16.41 -13.18 8.63
CA ASP A 246 17.04 -12.64 9.85
C ASP A 246 16.48 -11.26 10.21
N LEU A 247 16.39 -10.37 9.22
CA LEU A 247 15.78 -9.05 9.41
C LEU A 247 14.30 -9.15 9.80
N THR A 248 13.56 -10.14 9.26
CA THR A 248 12.16 -10.36 9.61
C THR A 248 12.04 -10.77 11.07
N LYS A 249 12.81 -11.74 11.52
CA LYS A 249 12.83 -12.14 12.93
C LYS A 249 13.11 -10.95 13.86
N VAL A 250 14.15 -10.18 13.55
CA VAL A 250 14.56 -9.03 14.36
C VAL A 250 13.51 -7.94 14.42
N TYR A 251 12.95 -7.53 13.26
CA TYR A 251 12.06 -6.37 13.21
C TYR A 251 10.61 -6.70 13.54
N VAL A 252 10.15 -7.92 13.32
CA VAL A 252 8.85 -8.38 13.84
C VAL A 252 8.90 -8.41 15.37
N ARG A 253 9.95 -8.98 15.97
CA ARG A 253 10.16 -8.98 17.42
C ARG A 253 10.15 -7.55 17.98
N ARG A 254 11.00 -6.65 17.45
CA ARG A 254 11.07 -5.25 17.91
C ARG A 254 9.75 -4.51 17.75
N GLY A 255 9.04 -4.77 16.65
CA GLY A 255 7.72 -4.18 16.40
C GLY A 255 6.69 -4.65 17.42
N LEU A 256 6.65 -5.95 17.72
CA LEU A 256 5.76 -6.52 18.75
C LEU A 256 6.10 -5.99 20.14
N GLU A 257 7.38 -5.91 20.52
CA GLU A 257 7.84 -5.30 21.77
C GLU A 257 7.37 -3.83 21.88
N GLU A 258 7.50 -3.06 20.80
CA GLU A 258 7.15 -1.63 20.80
C GLU A 258 5.65 -1.39 20.95
N VAL A 259 4.83 -2.13 20.19
CA VAL A 259 3.36 -1.95 20.25
C VAL A 259 2.72 -2.58 21.48
N SER A 260 3.48 -3.42 22.25
CA SER A 260 3.01 -4.05 23.49
C SER A 260 3.21 -3.16 24.73
N LYS A 261 4.09 -2.18 24.67
CA LYS A 261 4.29 -1.17 25.75
C LYS A 261 3.03 -0.33 25.95
#